data_5c45505b3c3f9638b6a021e53aac311a
#
_entry.id   5c45505b3c3f9638b6a021e53aac311a
#
_cell.length_a   1.000
_cell.length_b   1.000
_cell.length_c   1.000
_cell.angle_alpha   90.00
_cell.angle_beta   90.00
_cell.angle_gamma   90.00
#
_symmetry.space_group_name_H-M   'P 1'
#
loop_
_entity.id
_entity.type
_entity.pdbx_description
1 polymer ?
#
loop_
_entity_poly.entity_id
_entity_poly.type
_entity_poly.pdbx_seq_one_letter_code
_entity_poly.pdbx_strand_id
1 'polypeptide(L)'
;MTLSTVIKDTRTAVADDPAAAQVLFSADGTLTGVTEVDMRTGTHTFTVDEPAKLGGGGTAPNPVQYALASLGSCQAITYRFWAEHLGISLDPHGERAEGNS
;
A
#
# COMPACT_ATOMS: atom_id res chain seq x y z
N MET A 1 16.22 -2.43 -14.71
CA MET A 1 16.53 -1.64 -13.49
C MET A 1 16.39 -2.53 -12.26
N THR A 2 17.41 -2.59 -11.45
CA THR A 2 17.38 -3.37 -10.22
C THR A 2 16.92 -2.51 -9.04
N LEU A 3 16.45 -3.15 -7.99
CA LEU A 3 16.08 -2.45 -6.77
C LEU A 3 17.28 -1.71 -6.16
N SER A 4 18.47 -2.32 -6.20
CA SER A 4 19.70 -1.70 -5.73
C SER A 4 20.00 -0.39 -6.48
N THR A 5 19.83 -0.37 -7.79
CA THR A 5 19.99 0.83 -8.60
C THR A 5 18.96 1.91 -8.23
N VAL A 6 17.71 1.52 -8.03
CA VAL A 6 16.65 2.45 -7.62
C VAL A 6 16.97 3.09 -6.28
N ILE A 7 17.41 2.31 -5.31
CA ILE A 7 17.77 2.83 -3.98
C ILE A 7 18.92 3.85 -4.10
N LYS A 8 19.96 3.51 -4.84
CA LYS A 8 21.12 4.37 -5.05
C LYS A 8 20.72 5.68 -5.74
N ASP A 9 19.96 5.59 -6.82
CA ASP A 9 19.54 6.76 -7.59
C ASP A 9 18.64 7.66 -6.76
N THR A 10 17.75 7.10 -5.95
CA THR A 10 16.88 7.86 -5.06
C THR A 10 17.69 8.60 -3.99
N ARG A 11 18.66 7.96 -3.39
CA ARG A 11 19.54 8.61 -2.41
C ARG A 11 20.30 9.77 -3.02
N THR A 12 20.81 9.61 -4.24
CA THR A 12 21.51 10.65 -4.96
C THR A 12 20.58 11.82 -5.28
N ALA A 13 19.37 11.53 -5.78
CA ALA A 13 18.39 12.57 -6.11
C ALA A 13 17.99 13.39 -4.88
N VAL A 14 17.74 12.72 -3.74
CA VAL A 14 17.37 13.41 -2.50
C VAL A 14 18.52 14.21 -1.92
N ALA A 15 19.75 13.71 -2.03
CA ALA A 15 20.94 14.45 -1.59
C ALA A 15 21.17 15.72 -2.40
N ASP A 16 20.93 15.68 -3.72
CA ASP A 16 21.08 16.82 -4.61
C ASP A 16 19.94 17.84 -4.45
N ASP A 17 18.72 17.34 -4.21
CA ASP A 17 17.53 18.18 -4.04
C ASP A 17 16.60 17.53 -3.02
N PRO A 18 16.57 18.02 -1.77
CA PRO A 18 15.69 17.45 -0.74
C PRO A 18 14.19 17.47 -1.11
N ALA A 19 13.76 18.35 -2.02
CA ALA A 19 12.38 18.36 -2.50
C ALA A 19 12.03 17.09 -3.30
N ALA A 20 13.01 16.34 -3.79
CA ALA A 20 12.80 15.07 -4.46
C ALA A 20 12.24 13.99 -3.52
N ALA A 21 12.32 14.18 -2.20
CA ALA A 21 11.70 13.29 -1.22
C ALA A 21 10.20 13.55 -1.04
N GLN A 22 9.68 14.65 -1.60
CA GLN A 22 8.27 15.01 -1.48
C GLN A 22 7.50 14.44 -2.67
N VAL A 23 6.57 13.53 -2.38
CA VAL A 23 5.72 12.89 -3.38
C VAL A 23 4.27 13.03 -2.93
N LEU A 24 3.41 13.46 -3.86
CA LEU A 24 1.98 13.56 -3.60
C LEU A 24 1.26 12.32 -4.12
N PHE A 25 0.56 11.64 -3.23
CA PHE A 25 -0.37 10.58 -3.58
C PHE A 25 -1.78 11.02 -3.26
N SER A 26 -2.75 10.60 -4.07
CA SER A 26 -4.15 10.92 -3.86
C SER A 26 -5.03 9.74 -4.19
N ALA A 27 -6.22 9.72 -3.62
CA ALA A 27 -7.24 8.73 -3.92
C ALA A 27 -8.61 9.42 -3.96
N ASP A 28 -9.45 9.01 -4.92
CA ASP A 28 -10.81 9.49 -5.06
C ASP A 28 -11.78 8.32 -4.93
N GLY A 29 -12.93 8.57 -4.34
CA GLY A 29 -13.95 7.55 -4.14
C GLY A 29 -15.33 8.04 -4.56
N THR A 30 -16.13 7.13 -5.13
CA THR A 30 -17.51 7.38 -5.50
C THR A 30 -18.40 6.31 -4.89
N LEU A 31 -19.40 6.72 -4.12
CA LEU A 31 -20.36 5.79 -3.53
C LEU A 31 -21.26 5.23 -4.65
N THR A 32 -21.24 3.91 -4.83
CA THR A 32 -21.95 3.22 -5.90
C THR A 32 -23.05 2.29 -5.41
N GLY A 33 -23.18 2.15 -4.10
CA GLY A 33 -24.19 1.32 -3.46
C GLY A 33 -24.47 1.84 -2.06
N VAL A 34 -25.12 1.02 -1.22
CA VAL A 34 -25.42 1.43 0.15
C VAL A 34 -24.14 1.74 0.92
N THR A 35 -23.15 0.85 0.83
CA THR A 35 -21.83 1.04 1.43
C THR A 35 -20.70 0.75 0.44
N GLU A 36 -21.04 0.43 -0.80
CA GLU A 36 -20.04 0.14 -1.82
C GLU A 36 -19.46 1.43 -2.37
N VAL A 37 -18.15 1.48 -2.43
CA VAL A 37 -17.39 2.63 -2.92
C VAL A 37 -16.39 2.18 -3.95
N ASP A 38 -16.43 2.80 -5.13
CA ASP A 38 -15.39 2.63 -6.12
C ASP A 38 -14.29 3.64 -5.86
N MET A 39 -13.09 3.14 -5.66
CA MET A 39 -11.91 3.95 -5.36
C MET A 39 -10.97 3.99 -6.55
N ARG A 40 -10.30 5.11 -6.69
CA ARG A 40 -9.28 5.30 -7.71
C ARG A 40 -8.07 5.98 -7.12
N THR A 41 -6.89 5.44 -7.41
CA THR A 41 -5.63 6.06 -7.04
C THR A 41 -4.64 5.85 -8.19
N GLY A 42 -4.14 6.94 -8.76
CA GLY A 42 -3.33 6.89 -9.97
C GLY A 42 -4.10 6.25 -11.11
N THR A 43 -3.55 5.19 -11.69
CA THR A 43 -4.19 4.41 -12.77
C THR A 43 -4.91 3.16 -12.24
N HIS A 44 -4.96 2.98 -10.91
CA HIS A 44 -5.54 1.79 -10.29
C HIS A 44 -6.93 2.07 -9.75
N THR A 45 -7.82 1.09 -9.89
CA THR A 45 -9.16 1.15 -9.31
C THR A 45 -9.38 -0.08 -8.44
N PHE A 46 -10.15 0.10 -7.37
CA PHE A 46 -10.55 -1.00 -6.50
C PHE A 46 -11.86 -0.65 -5.82
N THR A 47 -12.54 -1.66 -5.30
CA THR A 47 -13.84 -1.50 -4.66
C THR A 47 -13.69 -1.75 -3.16
N VAL A 48 -14.43 -0.99 -2.38
CA VAL A 48 -14.52 -1.14 -0.92
C VAL A 48 -15.99 -1.32 -0.57
N ASP A 49 -16.30 -2.24 0.32
CA ASP A 49 -17.67 -2.45 0.81
C ASP A 49 -17.63 -2.91 2.27
N GLU A 50 -18.77 -2.89 2.91
CA GLU A 50 -18.92 -3.46 4.24
C GLU A 50 -19.58 -4.83 4.15
N PRO A 51 -19.33 -5.73 5.13
CA PRO A 51 -20.04 -7.01 5.17
C PRO A 51 -21.51 -6.81 5.51
N ALA A 52 -22.31 -7.81 5.22
CA ALA A 52 -23.75 -7.79 5.46
C ALA A 52 -24.09 -7.43 6.90
N LYS A 53 -23.30 -7.87 7.88
CA LYS A 53 -23.48 -7.53 9.29
C LYS A 53 -23.47 -6.03 9.57
N LEU A 54 -22.78 -5.27 8.76
CA LEU A 54 -22.65 -3.82 8.89
C LEU A 54 -23.48 -3.07 7.84
N GLY A 55 -24.42 -3.77 7.22
CA GLY A 55 -25.35 -3.17 6.25
C GLY A 55 -24.86 -3.17 4.82
N GLY A 56 -23.73 -3.78 4.55
CA GLY A 56 -23.14 -3.82 3.22
C GLY A 56 -23.57 -5.02 2.39
N GLY A 57 -23.13 -5.04 1.14
CA GLY A 57 -23.36 -6.14 0.21
C GLY A 57 -22.29 -7.23 0.25
N GLY A 58 -21.20 -7.00 0.96
CA GLY A 58 -20.10 -7.96 1.02
C GLY A 58 -19.39 -8.16 -0.32
N THR A 59 -19.43 -7.19 -1.21
CA THR A 59 -18.90 -7.33 -2.58
C THR A 59 -17.39 -7.13 -2.66
N ALA A 60 -16.79 -6.58 -1.61
CA ALA A 60 -15.36 -6.25 -1.59
C ALA A 60 -14.86 -6.17 -0.14
N PRO A 61 -13.53 -6.14 0.07
CA PRO A 61 -12.98 -5.91 1.41
C PRO A 61 -13.45 -4.57 1.99
N ASN A 62 -13.55 -4.52 3.33
CA ASN A 62 -13.93 -3.30 4.02
C ASN A 62 -12.69 -2.41 4.28
N PRO A 63 -12.90 -1.15 4.73
CA PRO A 63 -11.78 -0.24 4.98
C PRO A 63 -10.76 -0.77 5.99
N VAL A 64 -11.19 -1.48 7.01
CA VAL A 64 -10.28 -2.06 8.02
C VAL A 64 -9.37 -3.10 7.37
N GLN A 65 -9.93 -3.97 6.52
CA GLN A 65 -9.15 -4.97 5.80
C GLN A 65 -8.13 -4.33 4.87
N TYR A 66 -8.51 -3.26 4.17
CA TYR A 66 -7.56 -2.51 3.34
C TYR A 66 -6.46 -1.85 4.18
N ALA A 67 -6.80 -1.32 5.35
CA ALA A 67 -5.81 -0.73 6.24
C ALA A 67 -4.80 -1.77 6.73
N LEU A 68 -5.27 -2.96 7.09
CA LEU A 68 -4.40 -4.06 7.50
C LEU A 68 -3.52 -4.54 6.34
N ALA A 69 -4.10 -4.64 5.14
CA ALA A 69 -3.34 -5.01 3.95
C ALA A 69 -2.27 -3.95 3.62
N SER A 70 -2.61 -2.68 3.78
CA SER A 70 -1.67 -1.57 3.60
C SER A 70 -0.51 -1.66 4.59
N LEU A 71 -0.82 -1.89 5.87
CA LEU A 71 0.21 -2.02 6.91
C LEU A 71 1.13 -3.20 6.62
N GLY A 72 0.55 -4.38 6.35
CA GLY A 72 1.34 -5.58 6.07
C GLY A 72 2.21 -5.45 4.83
N SER A 73 1.66 -4.92 3.75
CA SER A 73 2.42 -4.73 2.51
C SER A 73 3.51 -3.66 2.67
N CYS A 74 3.25 -2.61 3.44
CA CYS A 74 4.24 -1.59 3.73
C CYS A 74 5.44 -2.18 4.49
N GLN A 75 5.17 -3.02 5.49
CA GLN A 75 6.23 -3.70 6.23
C GLN A 75 7.06 -4.62 5.34
N ALA A 76 6.39 -5.43 4.51
CA ALA A 76 7.08 -6.35 3.61
C ALA A 76 7.97 -5.60 2.61
N ILE A 77 7.46 -4.53 2.01
CA ILE A 77 8.21 -3.71 1.07
C ILE A 77 9.39 -3.03 1.78
N THR A 78 9.18 -2.51 2.99
CA THR A 78 10.23 -1.86 3.77
C THR A 78 11.36 -2.84 4.09
N TYR A 79 11.03 -4.06 4.50
CA TYR A 79 12.04 -5.09 4.75
C TYR A 79 12.80 -5.42 3.46
N ARG A 80 12.11 -5.48 2.33
CA ARG A 80 12.74 -5.74 1.04
C ARG A 80 13.75 -4.66 0.67
N PHE A 81 13.38 -3.39 0.86
CA PHE A 81 14.31 -2.27 0.58
C PHE A 81 15.52 -2.31 1.49
N TRP A 82 15.34 -2.54 2.78
CA TRP A 82 16.45 -2.61 3.74
C TRP A 82 17.34 -3.81 3.48
N ALA A 83 16.76 -4.97 3.17
CA ALA A 83 17.54 -6.16 2.82
C ALA A 83 18.41 -5.91 1.60
N GLU A 84 17.87 -5.28 0.57
CA GLU A 84 18.62 -4.95 -0.64
C GLU A 84 19.75 -3.95 -0.34
N HIS A 85 19.45 -2.93 0.47
CA HIS A 85 20.45 -1.94 0.86
C HIS A 85 21.61 -2.55 1.67
N LEU A 86 21.30 -3.52 2.52
CA LEU A 86 22.27 -4.19 3.38
C LEU A 86 22.88 -5.45 2.76
N GLY A 87 22.43 -5.85 1.58
CA GLY A 87 22.92 -7.05 0.91
C GLY A 87 22.49 -8.36 1.57
N ILE A 88 21.32 -8.36 2.23
CA ILE A 88 20.77 -9.52 2.94
C ILE A 88 19.72 -10.20 2.06
N SER A 89 19.80 -11.54 1.97
CA SER A 89 18.74 -12.32 1.32
C SER A 89 17.55 -12.48 2.24
N LEU A 90 16.34 -12.29 1.70
CA LEU A 90 15.10 -12.54 2.41
C LEU A 90 14.46 -13.82 1.91
N ASP A 91 14.04 -14.67 2.85
CA ASP A 91 13.24 -15.84 2.53
C ASP A 91 11.82 -15.39 2.16
N PRO A 92 11.20 -15.99 1.13
CA PRO A 92 9.82 -15.68 0.80
C PRO A 92 8.88 -16.25 1.88
N HIS A 93 8.37 -15.40 2.74
CA HIS A 93 7.37 -15.77 3.74
C HIS A 93 6.36 -14.64 3.87
N GLY A 94 5.18 -14.96 4.38
CA GLY A 94 4.10 -14.02 4.48
C GLY A 94 4.26 -13.03 5.61
N GLU A 95 3.80 -11.82 5.39
CA GLU A 95 3.58 -10.82 6.42
C GLU A 95 2.10 -10.82 6.81
N ARG A 96 1.82 -10.65 8.09
CA ARG A 96 0.46 -10.60 8.58
C ARG A 96 0.27 -9.42 9.52
N ALA A 97 -0.80 -8.67 9.28
CA ALA A 97 -1.24 -7.61 10.18
C ALA A 97 -2.65 -7.94 10.67
N GLU A 98 -2.91 -7.74 11.95
CA GLU A 98 -4.21 -8.01 12.56
C GLU A 98 -4.70 -6.80 13.34
N GLY A 99 -6.02 -6.65 13.39
CA GLY A 99 -6.66 -5.64 14.20
C GLY A 99 -8.08 -6.07 14.56
N ASN A 100 -8.59 -5.44 15.61
CA ASN A 100 -9.98 -5.61 16.01
C ASN A 100 -10.85 -4.66 15.20
N SER A 101 -11.86 -5.20 14.57
CA SER A 101 -12.77 -4.42 13.76
C SER A 101 -14.22 -4.65 14.16
#